data_41acf2c37ec0aa477c76519fc830fc56
#
_entry.id   41acf2c37ec0aa477c76519fc830fc56
#
_cell.length_a   1.000
_cell.length_b   1.000
_cell.length_c   1.000
_cell.angle_alpha   90.00
_cell.angle_beta   90.00
_cell.angle_gamma   90.00
#
_symmetry.space_group_name_H-M   'P 1'
#
loop_
_entity.id
_entity.type
_entity.pdbx_description
1 polymer ?
#
loop_
_entity_poly.entity_id
_entity_poly.type
_entity_poly.pdbx_seq_one_letter_code
_entity_poly.pdbx_strand_id
1 'polypeptide(L)'
;MFKTKRIEADGPAEENVFSSTDVSRLSGVSLRQLQWWDEQKVVSPRHAGHRRLYSLQEVVEVSVIAELRKKGFSLQKIRRVLRFLQREMGKRLADVLNPESDLHLLTDGKTICMEQDRERMVDVLKNAKQAMFVVGVSDQVRRLTMTPKKPPKSESTVPAAALKKARAF
;
A
#
# COMPACT_ATOMS: atom_id res chain seq x y z
N MET A 1 8.58 12.70 45.77
CA MET A 1 7.63 11.86 45.03
C MET A 1 7.48 12.38 43.61
N PHE A 2 8.17 11.77 42.68
CA PHE A 2 8.02 12.13 41.28
C PHE A 2 6.85 11.32 40.71
N LYS A 3 5.73 11.99 40.42
CA LYS A 3 4.64 11.40 39.67
C LYS A 3 5.05 11.31 38.20
N THR A 4 5.36 10.12 37.76
CA THR A 4 5.52 9.82 36.34
C THR A 4 4.16 10.00 35.67
N LYS A 5 4.01 11.08 34.91
CA LYS A 5 2.84 11.33 34.09
C LYS A 5 2.86 10.29 32.95
N ARG A 6 1.99 9.29 33.07
CA ARG A 6 1.69 8.38 31.96
C ARG A 6 1.16 9.24 30.83
N ILE A 7 1.94 9.37 29.77
CA ILE A 7 1.43 9.93 28.51
C ILE A 7 0.59 8.81 27.91
N GLU A 8 -0.71 8.93 28.08
CA GLU A 8 -1.65 8.14 27.31
C GLU A 8 -1.51 8.60 25.87
N ALA A 9 -0.94 7.73 25.05
CA ALA A 9 -0.93 7.88 23.61
C ALA A 9 -2.33 7.56 23.10
N ASP A 10 -3.22 8.55 23.18
CA ASP A 10 -4.48 8.54 22.47
C ASP A 10 -4.21 9.00 21.04
N GLY A 11 -3.70 8.06 20.24
CA GLY A 11 -3.63 8.19 18.78
C GLY A 11 -4.71 7.30 18.18
N PRO A 12 -5.43 7.77 17.15
CA PRO A 12 -6.43 6.93 16.49
C PRO A 12 -5.78 5.65 15.99
N ALA A 13 -6.44 4.55 16.25
CA ALA A 13 -6.13 3.16 15.96
C ALA A 13 -4.97 2.94 14.97
N GLU A 14 -3.95 2.22 15.40
CA GLU A 14 -2.87 1.67 14.56
C GLU A 14 -3.40 0.61 13.58
N GLU A 15 -4.60 0.79 13.07
CA GLU A 15 -5.25 -0.11 12.14
C GLU A 15 -4.65 0.12 10.75
N ASN A 16 -3.94 -0.91 10.27
CA ASN A 16 -3.46 -1.07 8.91
C ASN A 16 -2.24 -0.22 8.50
N VAL A 17 -1.19 -0.27 9.30
CA VAL A 17 0.12 0.22 8.91
C VAL A 17 0.99 -0.95 8.41
N PHE A 18 1.63 -0.76 7.26
CA PHE A 18 2.46 -1.76 6.59
C PHE A 18 3.92 -1.30 6.54
N SER A 19 4.85 -2.22 6.80
CA SER A 19 6.28 -1.97 6.60
C SER A 19 6.65 -2.05 5.12
N SER A 20 7.83 -1.54 4.74
CA SER A 20 8.33 -1.71 3.37
C SER A 20 8.43 -3.18 2.95
N THR A 21 8.77 -4.07 3.87
CA THR A 21 8.83 -5.52 3.61
C THR A 21 7.45 -6.10 3.31
N ASP A 22 6.42 -5.68 4.07
CA ASP A 22 5.05 -6.10 3.82
C ASP A 22 4.56 -5.61 2.46
N VAL A 23 4.80 -4.34 2.14
CA VAL A 23 4.41 -3.75 0.86
C VAL A 23 5.12 -4.43 -0.30
N SER A 24 6.41 -4.72 -0.18
CA SER A 24 7.18 -5.46 -1.19
C SER A 24 6.58 -6.85 -1.44
N ARG A 25 6.25 -7.56 -0.37
CA ARG A 25 5.65 -8.89 -0.46
C ARG A 25 4.27 -8.87 -1.12
N LEU A 26 3.44 -7.89 -0.77
CA LEU A 26 2.06 -7.78 -1.26
C LEU A 26 1.98 -7.29 -2.70
N SER A 27 2.83 -6.34 -3.07
CA SER A 27 2.80 -5.70 -4.39
C SER A 27 3.75 -6.32 -5.41
N GLY A 28 4.71 -7.13 -4.97
CA GLY A 28 5.79 -7.64 -5.81
C GLY A 28 6.85 -6.59 -6.19
N VAL A 29 6.78 -5.40 -5.63
CA VAL A 29 7.74 -4.30 -5.85
C VAL A 29 8.96 -4.48 -4.95
N SER A 30 10.17 -4.31 -5.48
CA SER A 30 11.39 -4.44 -4.68
C SER A 30 11.51 -3.32 -3.64
N LEU A 31 12.22 -3.59 -2.54
CA LEU A 31 12.50 -2.57 -1.51
C LEU A 31 13.23 -1.35 -2.07
N ARG A 32 14.16 -1.58 -3.00
CA ARG A 32 14.89 -0.52 -3.70
C ARG A 32 13.97 0.35 -4.54
N GLN A 33 13.00 -0.24 -5.21
CA GLN A 33 12.01 0.48 -6.00
C GLN A 33 11.10 1.32 -5.11
N LEU A 34 10.67 0.78 -3.97
CA LEU A 34 9.87 1.51 -2.98
C LEU A 34 10.63 2.70 -2.41
N GLN A 35 11.91 2.52 -2.08
CA GLN A 35 12.78 3.61 -1.64
C GLN A 35 12.88 4.70 -2.70
N TRP A 36 13.11 4.33 -3.94
CA TRP A 36 13.23 5.29 -5.04
C TRP A 36 11.93 6.07 -5.28
N TRP A 37 10.76 5.41 -5.17
CA TRP A 37 9.48 6.11 -5.29
C TRP A 37 9.21 7.10 -4.16
N ASP A 38 9.66 6.79 -2.95
CA ASP A 38 9.63 7.72 -1.82
C ASP A 38 10.56 8.91 -2.06
N GLU A 39 11.78 8.68 -2.49
CA GLU A 39 12.74 9.74 -2.83
C GLU A 39 12.24 10.64 -3.97
N GLN A 40 11.58 10.06 -4.96
CA GLN A 40 10.97 10.79 -6.08
C GLN A 40 9.60 11.41 -5.75
N LYS A 41 9.13 11.27 -4.53
CA LYS A 41 7.80 11.75 -4.11
C LYS A 41 6.65 11.22 -4.96
N VAL A 42 6.77 10.00 -5.43
CA VAL A 42 5.68 9.30 -6.13
C VAL A 42 4.70 8.73 -5.12
N VAL A 43 5.21 8.06 -4.10
CA VAL A 43 4.47 7.67 -2.90
C VAL A 43 5.26 8.17 -1.69
N SER A 44 4.59 8.79 -0.73
CA SER A 44 5.24 9.41 0.42
C SER A 44 4.79 8.76 1.73
N PRO A 45 5.37 7.61 2.11
CA PRO A 45 5.04 6.95 3.36
C PRO A 45 5.50 7.80 4.56
N ARG A 46 4.88 7.56 5.70
CA ARG A 46 5.33 8.14 6.96
C ARG A 46 6.68 7.52 7.36
N HIS A 47 7.59 8.35 7.81
CA HIS A 47 8.88 7.93 8.34
C HIS A 47 8.84 7.86 9.87
N ALA A 48 9.21 6.71 10.42
CA ALA A 48 9.43 6.49 11.85
C ALA A 48 10.90 6.07 12.05
N GLY A 49 11.78 7.03 12.30
CA GLY A 49 13.22 6.82 12.24
C GLY A 49 13.69 6.39 10.86
N HIS A 50 14.34 5.26 10.76
CA HIS A 50 14.76 4.66 9.48
C HIS A 50 13.70 3.80 8.79
N ARG A 51 12.53 3.64 9.41
CA ARG A 51 11.45 2.80 8.89
C ARG A 51 10.45 3.62 8.10
N ARG A 52 10.02 3.08 6.96
CA ARG A 52 8.90 3.59 6.18
C ARG A 52 7.65 2.84 6.57
N LEU A 53 6.60 3.58 6.88
CA LEU A 53 5.30 3.04 7.28
C LEU A 53 4.25 3.50 6.27
N TYR A 54 3.61 2.54 5.65
CA TYR A 54 2.61 2.75 4.61
C TYR A 54 1.20 2.55 5.18
N SER A 55 0.30 3.48 4.88
CA SER A 55 -1.14 3.28 5.09
C SER A 55 -1.71 2.31 4.06
N LEU A 56 -2.91 1.80 4.31
CA LEU A 56 -3.61 0.96 3.32
C LEU A 56 -3.77 1.69 1.98
N GLN A 57 -4.11 2.98 2.01
CA GLN A 57 -4.22 3.79 0.79
C GLN A 57 -2.91 3.82 0.02
N GLU A 58 -1.78 4.05 0.68
CA GLU A 58 -0.47 4.08 0.04
C GLU A 58 -0.05 2.71 -0.51
N VAL A 59 -0.45 1.62 0.13
CA VAL A 59 -0.22 0.27 -0.41
C VAL A 59 -1.04 0.03 -1.68
N VAL A 60 -2.28 0.51 -1.73
CA VAL A 60 -3.11 0.48 -2.95
C VAL A 60 -2.45 1.31 -4.05
N GLU A 61 -1.97 2.50 -3.74
CA GLU A 61 -1.23 3.36 -4.68
C GLU A 61 -0.01 2.64 -5.25
N VAL A 62 0.80 1.99 -4.41
CA VAL A 62 1.96 1.19 -4.85
C VAL A 62 1.54 0.07 -5.80
N SER A 63 0.46 -0.62 -5.48
CA SER A 63 -0.06 -1.71 -6.32
C SER A 63 -0.53 -1.21 -7.69
N VAL A 64 -1.23 -0.08 -7.72
CA VAL A 64 -1.66 0.57 -8.97
C VAL A 64 -0.45 1.03 -9.80
N ILE A 65 0.56 1.62 -9.17
CA ILE A 65 1.79 2.02 -9.85
C ILE A 65 2.47 0.80 -10.48
N ALA A 66 2.60 -0.29 -9.73
CA ALA A 66 3.21 -1.52 -10.22
C ALA A 66 2.50 -2.04 -11.47
N GLU A 67 1.17 -2.08 -11.48
CA GLU A 67 0.38 -2.51 -12.64
C GLU A 67 0.55 -1.57 -13.84
N LEU A 68 0.51 -0.26 -13.63
CA LEU A 68 0.69 0.71 -14.70
C LEU A 68 2.12 0.69 -15.27
N ARG A 69 3.13 0.47 -14.43
CA ARG A 69 4.52 0.30 -14.88
C ARG A 69 4.70 -0.92 -15.75
N LYS A 70 4.10 -2.04 -15.37
CA LYS A 70 4.10 -3.26 -16.21
C LYS A 70 3.48 -3.03 -17.59
N LYS A 71 2.51 -2.13 -17.68
CA LYS A 71 1.84 -1.73 -18.92
C LYS A 71 2.59 -0.63 -19.70
N GLY A 72 3.78 -0.22 -19.24
CA GLY A 72 4.64 0.73 -19.93
C GLY A 72 4.33 2.20 -19.70
N PHE A 73 3.55 2.54 -18.68
CA PHE A 73 3.28 3.94 -18.34
C PHE A 73 4.52 4.64 -17.81
N SER A 74 4.76 5.88 -18.28
CA SER A 74 5.79 6.75 -17.74
C SER A 74 5.43 7.26 -16.35
N LEU A 75 6.43 7.62 -15.55
CA LEU A 75 6.19 8.18 -14.21
C LEU A 75 5.35 9.46 -14.22
N GLN A 76 5.47 10.28 -15.24
CA GLN A 76 4.63 11.48 -15.38
C GLN A 76 3.15 11.15 -15.52
N LYS A 77 2.82 10.14 -16.35
CA LYS A 77 1.46 9.64 -16.49
C LYS A 77 0.96 9.03 -15.17
N ILE A 78 1.81 8.25 -14.51
CA ILE A 78 1.48 7.63 -13.22
C ILE A 78 1.21 8.68 -12.15
N ARG A 79 2.02 9.73 -12.04
CA ARG A 79 1.76 10.83 -11.08
C ARG A 79 0.40 11.49 -11.30
N ARG A 80 -0.03 11.62 -12.54
CA ARG A 80 -1.37 12.15 -12.86
C ARG A 80 -2.47 11.19 -12.38
N VAL A 81 -2.31 9.91 -12.63
CA VAL A 81 -3.23 8.87 -12.15
C VAL A 81 -3.30 8.85 -10.63
N LEU A 82 -2.15 8.91 -9.95
CA LEU A 82 -2.10 8.92 -8.49
C LEU A 82 -2.80 10.13 -7.87
N ARG A 83 -2.60 11.32 -8.41
CA ARG A 83 -3.30 12.51 -7.92
C ARG A 83 -4.81 12.37 -8.05
N PHE A 84 -5.27 11.78 -9.12
CA PHE A 84 -6.68 11.46 -9.30
C PHE A 84 -7.15 10.42 -8.30
N LEU A 85 -6.41 9.32 -8.16
CA LEU A 85 -6.73 8.23 -7.24
C LEU A 85 -6.79 8.71 -5.78
N GLN A 86 -5.82 9.49 -5.33
CA GLN A 86 -5.76 10.05 -3.98
C GLN A 86 -6.99 10.91 -3.68
N ARG A 87 -7.40 11.74 -4.63
CA ARG A 87 -8.60 12.57 -4.50
C ARG A 87 -9.88 11.74 -4.45
N GLU A 88 -9.99 10.74 -5.31
CA GLU A 88 -11.19 9.89 -5.37
C GLU A 88 -11.25 8.91 -4.20
N MET A 89 -10.14 8.33 -3.77
CA MET A 89 -10.10 7.46 -2.59
C MET A 89 -10.48 8.21 -1.31
N GLY A 90 -10.08 9.47 -1.17
CA GLY A 90 -10.51 10.31 -0.06
C GLY A 90 -12.03 10.48 0.03
N LYS A 91 -12.72 10.46 -1.10
CA LYS A 91 -14.19 10.57 -1.19
C LYS A 91 -14.91 9.24 -1.08
N ARG A 92 -14.30 8.17 -1.58
CA ARG A 92 -14.92 6.86 -1.78
C ARG A 92 -14.25 5.74 -0.97
N LEU A 93 -13.56 6.09 0.10
CA LEU A 93 -12.84 5.09 0.90
C LEU A 93 -13.77 3.99 1.41
N ALA A 94 -14.98 4.33 1.82
CA ALA A 94 -15.99 3.36 2.25
C ALA A 94 -16.37 2.39 1.13
N ASP A 95 -16.51 2.89 -0.10
CA ASP A 95 -16.84 2.05 -1.27
C ASP A 95 -15.66 1.15 -1.63
N VAL A 96 -14.44 1.66 -1.56
CA VAL A 96 -13.22 0.88 -1.85
C VAL A 96 -13.01 -0.24 -0.84
N LEU A 97 -13.33 0.01 0.43
CA LEU A 97 -13.22 -0.97 1.52
C LEU A 97 -14.39 -1.95 1.57
N ASN A 98 -15.50 -1.68 0.87
CA ASN A 98 -16.63 -2.58 0.84
C ASN A 98 -16.28 -3.85 0.05
N PRO A 99 -16.40 -5.06 0.65
CA PRO A 99 -16.09 -6.33 -0.02
C PRO A 99 -16.95 -6.60 -1.27
N GLU A 100 -18.13 -6.01 -1.33
CA GLU A 100 -19.07 -6.17 -2.46
C GLU A 100 -18.84 -5.12 -3.57
N SER A 101 -18.00 -4.15 -3.32
CA SER A 101 -17.68 -3.11 -4.31
C SER A 101 -16.74 -3.66 -5.39
N ASP A 102 -17.00 -3.29 -6.62
CA ASP A 102 -16.20 -3.69 -7.79
C ASP A 102 -15.68 -2.44 -8.52
N LEU A 103 -14.90 -1.64 -7.81
CA LEU A 103 -14.39 -0.37 -8.30
C LEU A 103 -13.17 -0.58 -9.20
N HIS A 104 -13.24 -0.04 -10.41
CA HIS A 104 -12.21 -0.12 -11.42
C HIS A 104 -11.69 1.27 -11.80
N LEU A 105 -10.39 1.37 -11.98
CA LEU A 105 -9.71 2.53 -12.56
C LEU A 105 -9.49 2.25 -14.05
N LEU A 106 -9.97 3.15 -14.90
CA LEU A 106 -9.77 3.11 -16.35
C LEU A 106 -8.90 4.29 -16.77
N THR A 107 -7.85 4.02 -17.53
CA THR A 107 -6.95 5.08 -18.00
C THR A 107 -6.21 4.72 -19.27
N ASP A 108 -6.01 5.71 -20.13
CA ASP A 108 -5.08 5.68 -21.26
C ASP A 108 -3.80 6.50 -20.98
N GLY A 109 -3.69 7.02 -19.74
CA GLY A 109 -2.63 7.92 -19.30
C GLY A 109 -2.94 9.42 -19.47
N LYS A 110 -3.99 9.77 -20.22
CA LYS A 110 -4.52 11.14 -20.35
C LYS A 110 -5.90 11.25 -19.72
N THR A 111 -6.79 10.37 -20.10
CA THR A 111 -8.12 10.23 -19.50
C THR A 111 -8.07 9.27 -18.34
N ILE A 112 -8.73 9.61 -17.26
CA ILE A 112 -8.75 8.82 -16.03
C ILE A 112 -10.17 8.85 -15.48
N CYS A 113 -10.75 7.69 -15.23
CA CYS A 113 -12.04 7.58 -14.58
C CYS A 113 -12.09 6.37 -13.63
N MET A 114 -13.00 6.41 -12.68
CA MET A 114 -13.31 5.31 -11.80
C MET A 114 -14.77 4.92 -11.96
N GLU A 115 -15.02 3.64 -12.24
CA GLU A 115 -16.35 3.11 -12.46
C GLU A 115 -16.59 1.85 -11.62
N GLN A 116 -17.81 1.69 -11.16
CA GLN A 116 -18.30 0.48 -10.48
C GLN A 116 -19.24 -0.31 -11.36
N ASP A 117 -19.89 0.37 -12.28
CA ASP A 117 -20.90 -0.20 -13.16
C ASP A 117 -20.24 -0.77 -14.41
N ARG A 118 -20.47 -2.06 -14.66
CA ARG A 118 -19.94 -2.76 -15.84
C ARG A 118 -20.46 -2.18 -17.15
N GLU A 119 -21.71 -1.75 -17.21
CA GLU A 119 -22.29 -1.17 -18.43
C GLU A 119 -21.60 0.14 -18.78
N ARG A 120 -21.39 1.00 -17.77
CA ARG A 120 -20.65 2.25 -17.94
C ARG A 120 -19.19 2.01 -18.31
N MET A 121 -18.54 0.99 -17.73
CA MET A 121 -17.18 0.62 -18.15
C MET A 121 -17.14 0.24 -19.63
N VAL A 122 -18.08 -0.57 -20.08
CA VAL A 122 -18.17 -0.97 -21.49
C VAL A 122 -18.39 0.25 -22.39
N ASP A 123 -19.24 1.19 -21.99
CA ASP A 123 -19.49 2.41 -22.73
C ASP A 123 -18.23 3.30 -22.82
N VAL A 124 -17.50 3.44 -21.72
CA VAL A 124 -16.22 4.17 -21.69
C VAL A 124 -15.22 3.52 -22.63
N LEU A 125 -15.09 2.20 -22.61
CA LEU A 125 -14.17 1.45 -23.45
C LEU A 125 -14.54 1.50 -24.93
N LYS A 126 -15.83 1.43 -25.26
CA LYS A 126 -16.33 1.53 -26.64
C LYS A 126 -16.14 2.92 -27.24
N ASN A 127 -16.29 3.96 -26.42
CA ASN A 127 -16.16 5.36 -26.86
C ASN A 127 -14.73 5.88 -26.75
N ALA A 128 -13.79 5.09 -26.24
CA ALA A 128 -12.40 5.48 -26.11
C ALA A 128 -11.73 5.60 -27.49
N LYS A 129 -11.09 6.73 -27.74
CA LYS A 129 -10.30 6.95 -28.97
C LYS A 129 -8.96 6.21 -28.97
N GLN A 130 -8.54 5.73 -27.83
CA GLN A 130 -7.28 5.02 -27.61
C GLN A 130 -7.52 3.81 -26.69
N ALA A 131 -6.62 2.85 -26.73
CA ALA A 131 -6.68 1.72 -25.82
C ALA A 131 -6.62 2.19 -24.36
N MET A 132 -7.57 1.74 -23.55
CA MET A 132 -7.60 2.02 -22.12
C MET A 132 -7.17 0.79 -21.34
N PHE A 133 -6.51 1.05 -20.23
CA PHE A 133 -6.14 0.01 -19.26
C PHE A 133 -7.11 0.04 -18.10
N VAL A 134 -7.47 -1.13 -17.65
CA VAL A 134 -8.38 -1.33 -16.52
C VAL A 134 -7.58 -1.91 -15.36
N VAL A 135 -7.69 -1.28 -14.20
CA VAL A 135 -7.08 -1.77 -12.95
C VAL A 135 -8.19 -1.91 -11.90
N GLY A 136 -8.37 -3.11 -11.39
CA GLY A 136 -9.33 -3.40 -10.32
C GLY A 136 -8.83 -2.85 -8.99
N VAL A 137 -9.30 -1.70 -8.56
CA VAL A 137 -8.88 -1.09 -7.28
C VAL A 137 -9.41 -1.91 -6.11
N SER A 138 -10.65 -2.34 -6.16
CA SER A 138 -11.24 -3.21 -5.12
C SER A 138 -10.51 -4.55 -5.02
N ASP A 139 -10.04 -5.11 -6.13
CA ASP A 139 -9.26 -6.35 -6.12
C ASP A 139 -7.92 -6.17 -5.41
N GLN A 140 -7.27 -5.03 -5.59
CA GLN A 140 -6.04 -4.71 -4.87
C GLN A 140 -6.30 -4.66 -3.35
N VAL A 141 -7.36 -3.98 -2.93
CA VAL A 141 -7.75 -3.91 -1.52
C VAL A 141 -8.07 -5.29 -0.95
N ARG A 142 -8.85 -6.11 -1.66
CA ARG A 142 -9.18 -7.48 -1.23
C ARG A 142 -7.93 -8.33 -1.03
N ARG A 143 -6.98 -8.28 -1.95
CA ARG A 143 -5.69 -9.00 -1.82
C ARG A 143 -4.93 -8.57 -0.57
N LEU A 144 -4.90 -7.27 -0.28
CA LEU A 144 -4.20 -6.70 0.86
C LEU A 144 -4.85 -7.08 2.20
N THR A 145 -6.19 -7.11 2.25
CA THR A 145 -6.94 -7.43 3.47
C THR A 145 -7.02 -8.93 3.76
N MET A 146 -7.00 -9.76 2.73
CA MET A 146 -7.05 -11.22 2.85
C MET A 146 -5.70 -11.87 3.11
N THR A 147 -4.60 -11.17 2.87
CA THR A 147 -3.25 -11.71 3.14
C THR A 147 -2.95 -11.55 4.63
N PRO A 148 -2.76 -12.65 5.38
CA PRO A 148 -2.48 -12.54 6.80
C PRO A 148 -1.17 -11.77 7.01
N LYS A 149 -1.23 -10.73 7.83
CA LYS A 149 -0.07 -9.98 8.27
C LYS A 149 0.86 -10.94 9.00
N LYS A 150 2.05 -11.17 8.46
CA LYS A 150 3.04 -12.00 9.14
C LYS A 150 3.34 -11.36 10.50
N PRO A 151 3.22 -12.10 11.62
CA PRO A 151 3.54 -11.54 12.92
C PRO A 151 4.97 -11.01 12.91
N PRO A 152 5.26 -9.91 13.60
CA PRO A 152 6.62 -9.42 13.73
C PRO A 152 7.47 -10.58 14.24
N LYS A 153 8.61 -10.84 13.60
CA LYS A 153 9.58 -11.78 14.15
C LYS A 153 9.90 -11.27 15.55
N SER A 154 9.45 -12.01 16.56
CA SER A 154 9.99 -11.86 17.90
C SER A 154 11.50 -11.97 17.77
N GLU A 155 12.21 -10.94 18.13
CA GLU A 155 13.65 -11.03 18.31
C GLU A 155 13.91 -12.25 19.15
N SER A 156 14.54 -13.23 18.56
CA SER A 156 14.94 -14.43 19.28
C SER A 156 15.86 -13.97 20.39
N THR A 157 15.32 -14.01 21.59
CA THR A 157 16.09 -13.96 22.81
C THR A 157 17.22 -14.96 22.65
N VAL A 158 18.43 -14.48 22.55
CA VAL A 158 19.62 -15.31 22.58
C VAL A 158 19.54 -16.11 23.87
N PRO A 159 19.48 -17.42 23.84
CA PRO A 159 19.56 -18.18 25.07
C PRO A 159 20.95 -17.99 25.66
N ALA A 160 21.02 -17.31 26.77
CA ALA A 160 22.18 -17.29 27.61
C ALA A 160 22.37 -18.68 28.20
N ALA A 161 22.92 -19.57 27.45
CA ALA A 161 23.30 -20.87 27.89
C ALA A 161 24.69 -21.17 27.40
N ALA A 162 25.65 -20.74 28.14
CA ALA A 162 26.93 -21.41 28.20
C ALA A 162 27.85 -20.75 29.22
N LEU A 163 27.56 -20.86 30.47
CA LEU A 163 28.58 -20.68 31.45
C LEU A 163 28.38 -21.70 32.56
N LYS A 164 28.74 -22.93 32.26
CA LYS A 164 29.18 -23.91 33.28
C LYS A 164 30.17 -24.86 32.66
N LYS A 165 31.38 -24.40 32.49
CA LYS A 165 32.50 -25.35 32.65
C LYS A 165 32.80 -25.43 34.15
N ALA A 166 32.15 -26.36 34.78
CA ALA A 166 32.59 -26.83 36.06
C ALA A 166 33.97 -27.48 35.84
N ARG A 167 34.95 -26.99 36.54
CA ARG A 167 36.18 -27.67 36.81
C ARG A 167 35.81 -28.94 37.56
N ALA A 168 36.14 -30.08 36.99
CA ALA A 168 36.31 -31.28 37.71
C ALA A 168 37.79 -31.65 37.64
N PHE A 169 38.38 -31.78 38.79
CA PHE A 169 39.61 -32.46 38.97
C PHE A 169 39.39 -33.95 38.76
#